data_d8c010220ea3fa8e870401311803f9c3
#
_entry.id   d8c010220ea3fa8e870401311803f9c3
#
_cell.length_a   1.000
_cell.length_b   1.000
_cell.length_c   1.000
_cell.angle_alpha   90.00
_cell.angle_beta   90.00
_cell.angle_gamma   90.00
#
_symmetry.space_group_name_H-M   'P 1'
#
loop_
_entity.id
_entity.type
_entity.pdbx_description
1 polymer ?
#
loop_
_entity_poly.entity_id
_entity_poly.type
_entity_poly.pdbx_seq_one_letter_code
_entity_poly.pdbx_strand_id
1 'polypeptide(L)'
;MTLDLAAYAKERGIKYFMISFTDLFGGQRAKLVPAQAIAEMQVEGAGFAGFATWLDLTPAHPDMLAVPDPSSVIQIPWKPEVAWVAADCKMDGEDVAQAPRNVLRRQIARAAEEGLHVKTGVEAEFFLLTPDGLQISDPHDTAEKPCYDQQAIMRRYDVVREICDYMLDLGWGPYQNDHEDANGQFEMNWEFADALVTADRHSFFKFMVKSVAEAHGFRATFMPKPIQGLTGNGCHAHISVWDDAGKNAFATEKGTGPTGELGLSDQGAHFLGGIMTHASALAAITNPTVNSYKRINAPRTTSGATWAPNSVTWTGNNRTHMVRVPGPGRFELRLPDGAANPYLLQAVIIAAGMSGIHSKADPGKRYDIDMYAEGHKVEDAPKLPLNLLDALRAYESDGALMEMMGQEFSQAFLKLKRREWDSFVSHFSRWEREHTLDI
;
A
#
# COMPACT_ATOMS: atom_id res chain seq x y z
N MET A 1 0.71 25.78 14.99
CA MET A 1 0.77 25.25 16.38
C MET A 1 0.44 23.77 16.32
N THR A 2 1.22 22.93 16.94
CA THR A 2 0.95 21.48 17.03
C THR A 2 -0.31 21.27 17.87
N LEU A 3 -1.21 20.37 17.45
CA LEU A 3 -2.42 20.04 18.18
C LEU A 3 -2.07 19.45 19.55
N ASP A 4 -2.70 19.96 20.61
CA ASP A 4 -2.60 19.41 21.95
C ASP A 4 -3.63 18.29 22.12
N LEU A 5 -3.17 17.04 22.25
CA LEU A 5 -4.02 15.87 22.38
C LEU A 5 -4.81 15.86 23.70
N ALA A 6 -4.31 16.47 24.77
CA ALA A 6 -5.05 16.59 26.03
C ALA A 6 -6.23 17.57 25.91
N ALA A 7 -6.04 18.68 25.19
CA ALA A 7 -7.11 19.61 24.87
C ALA A 7 -8.14 18.95 23.93
N TYR A 8 -7.69 18.24 22.89
CA TYR A 8 -8.52 17.48 21.98
C TYR A 8 -9.37 16.44 22.72
N ALA A 9 -8.81 15.74 23.70
CA ALA A 9 -9.52 14.76 24.49
C ALA A 9 -10.71 15.38 25.26
N LYS A 10 -10.49 16.55 25.86
CA LYS A 10 -11.55 17.28 26.60
C LYS A 10 -12.67 17.76 25.67
N GLU A 11 -12.28 18.32 24.52
CA GLU A 11 -13.25 18.84 23.54
C GLU A 11 -14.11 17.75 22.94
N ARG A 12 -13.51 16.60 22.60
CA ARG A 12 -14.14 15.50 21.88
C ARG A 12 -14.64 14.36 22.75
N GLY A 13 -14.44 14.42 24.06
CA GLY A 13 -14.87 13.37 24.99
C GLY A 13 -14.05 12.08 24.88
N ILE A 14 -12.80 12.18 24.43
CA ILE A 14 -11.91 11.02 24.29
C ILE A 14 -11.47 10.55 25.68
N LYS A 15 -11.62 9.26 25.92
CA LYS A 15 -11.19 8.59 27.16
C LYS A 15 -9.86 7.85 26.98
N TYR A 16 -9.60 7.38 25.77
CA TYR A 16 -8.41 6.59 25.45
C TYR A 16 -7.82 6.99 24.10
N PHE A 17 -6.49 6.94 24.01
CA PHE A 17 -5.75 7.06 22.77
C PHE A 17 -5.13 5.71 22.39
N MET A 18 -5.38 5.25 21.18
CA MET A 18 -4.70 4.11 20.57
C MET A 18 -3.46 4.65 19.84
N ILE A 19 -2.32 4.71 20.54
CA ILE A 19 -1.03 5.11 19.96
C ILE A 19 -0.52 3.94 19.14
N SER A 20 -0.47 4.10 17.81
CA SER A 20 -0.27 3.02 16.84
C SER A 20 0.92 3.28 15.94
N PHE A 21 1.69 2.23 15.66
CA PHE A 21 2.69 2.20 14.58
C PHE A 21 2.54 0.93 13.76
N THR A 22 3.13 0.91 12.55
CA THR A 22 3.11 -0.25 11.67
C THR A 22 4.51 -0.84 11.58
N ASP A 23 4.64 -2.16 11.78
CA ASP A 23 5.91 -2.87 11.67
C ASP A 23 6.27 -3.22 10.20
N LEU A 24 7.45 -3.83 9.97
CA LEU A 24 7.97 -4.14 8.62
C LEU A 24 7.11 -5.14 7.84
N PHE A 25 6.30 -5.97 8.51
CA PHE A 25 5.33 -6.86 7.87
C PHE A 25 3.96 -6.22 7.60
N GLY A 26 3.80 -4.93 7.92
CA GLY A 26 2.53 -4.23 7.80
C GLY A 26 1.57 -4.51 8.97
N GLY A 27 2.04 -5.16 10.02
CA GLY A 27 1.28 -5.40 11.24
C GLY A 27 1.11 -4.12 12.05
N GLN A 28 -0.13 -3.77 12.37
CA GLN A 28 -0.44 -2.61 13.21
C GLN A 28 -0.24 -2.97 14.68
N ARG A 29 0.57 -2.20 15.39
CA ARG A 29 0.90 -2.34 16.80
C ARG A 29 0.39 -1.13 17.56
N ALA A 30 -0.21 -1.33 18.72
CA ALA A 30 -0.73 -0.21 19.50
C ALA A 30 -0.69 -0.47 20.99
N LYS A 31 -0.66 0.63 21.76
CA LYS A 31 -1.05 0.67 23.16
C LYS A 31 -2.25 1.58 23.34
N LEU A 32 -3.14 1.18 24.23
CA LEU A 32 -4.29 1.99 24.64
C LEU A 32 -3.87 2.81 25.86
N VAL A 33 -3.80 4.12 25.69
CA VAL A 33 -3.35 5.09 26.69
C VAL A 33 -4.54 5.88 27.22
N PRO A 34 -4.80 5.95 28.54
CA PRO A 34 -5.87 6.78 29.07
C PRO A 34 -5.60 8.27 28.82
N ALA A 35 -6.66 9.05 28.57
CA ALA A 35 -6.54 10.48 28.24
C ALA A 35 -5.79 11.30 29.29
N GLN A 36 -5.79 10.87 30.56
CA GLN A 36 -5.07 11.52 31.63
C GLN A 36 -3.54 11.48 31.45
N ALA A 37 -3.02 10.46 30.78
CA ALA A 37 -1.59 10.29 30.53
C ALA A 37 -1.15 10.85 29.17
N ILE A 38 -2.07 11.33 28.32
CA ILE A 38 -1.74 11.66 26.93
C ILE A 38 -0.79 12.86 26.80
N ALA A 39 -0.85 13.83 27.74
CA ALA A 39 0.05 14.99 27.70
C ALA A 39 1.52 14.58 27.83
N GLU A 40 1.83 13.61 28.69
CA GLU A 40 3.16 13.03 28.86
C GLU A 40 3.51 12.17 27.63
N MET A 41 2.61 11.28 27.22
CA MET A 41 2.83 10.37 26.08
C MET A 41 2.98 11.11 24.74
N GLN A 42 2.38 12.30 24.59
CA GLN A 42 2.57 13.12 23.39
C GLN A 42 4.01 13.61 23.25
N VAL A 43 4.72 13.79 24.35
CA VAL A 43 6.11 14.30 24.39
C VAL A 43 7.10 13.15 24.43
N GLU A 44 6.89 12.20 25.34
CA GLU A 44 7.84 11.13 25.62
C GLU A 44 7.62 9.89 24.76
N GLY A 45 6.39 9.67 24.30
CA GLY A 45 5.98 8.47 23.56
C GLY A 45 5.53 7.32 24.46
N ALA A 46 4.85 6.35 23.88
CA ALA A 46 4.49 5.12 24.56
C ALA A 46 5.59 4.06 24.37
N GLY A 47 6.08 3.48 25.48
CA GLY A 47 7.17 2.49 25.45
C GLY A 47 6.76 1.13 24.92
N PHE A 48 7.57 0.52 24.06
CA PHE A 48 7.41 -0.82 23.52
C PHE A 48 8.72 -1.60 23.62
N ALA A 49 8.63 -2.88 23.98
CA ALA A 49 9.74 -3.81 23.79
C ALA A 49 9.88 -4.11 22.30
N GLY A 50 10.80 -3.43 21.61
CA GLY A 50 10.91 -3.44 20.16
C GLY A 50 11.10 -4.85 19.56
N PHE A 51 11.76 -5.77 20.28
CA PHE A 51 11.95 -7.15 19.84
C PHE A 51 10.63 -7.94 19.69
N ALA A 52 9.57 -7.54 20.38
CA ALA A 52 8.25 -8.15 20.28
C ALA A 52 7.48 -7.71 19.01
N THR A 53 8.11 -6.91 18.17
CA THR A 53 7.57 -6.41 16.91
C THR A 53 8.50 -6.78 15.75
N TRP A 54 7.98 -6.74 14.53
CA TRP A 54 8.79 -7.04 13.34
C TRP A 54 9.55 -5.80 12.85
N LEU A 55 10.46 -5.29 13.70
CA LEU A 55 11.37 -4.17 13.38
C LEU A 55 12.85 -4.58 13.40
N ASP A 56 13.13 -5.88 13.41
CA ASP A 56 14.48 -6.46 13.48
C ASP A 56 15.29 -5.99 14.70
N LEU A 57 14.60 -5.76 15.82
CA LEU A 57 15.20 -5.45 17.11
C LEU A 57 15.36 -6.71 17.95
N THR A 58 16.33 -6.70 18.88
CA THR A 58 16.61 -7.81 19.79
C THR A 58 16.30 -7.41 21.24
N PRO A 59 16.19 -8.36 22.19
CA PRO A 59 16.00 -8.04 23.61
C PRO A 59 17.12 -7.22 24.26
N ALA A 60 18.26 -7.08 23.57
CA ALA A 60 19.40 -6.28 24.05
C ALA A 60 19.26 -4.78 23.71
N HIS A 61 18.32 -4.42 22.83
CA HIS A 61 18.04 -3.01 22.51
C HIS A 61 17.19 -2.40 23.64
N PRO A 62 17.35 -1.08 23.90
CA PRO A 62 16.50 -0.34 24.81
C PRO A 62 15.03 -0.37 24.36
N ASP A 63 14.13 0.08 25.22
CA ASP A 63 12.73 0.27 24.88
C ASP A 63 12.58 1.29 23.75
N MET A 64 11.76 0.93 22.76
CA MET A 64 11.37 1.82 21.68
C MET A 64 10.16 2.65 22.13
N LEU A 65 10.20 3.93 21.84
CA LEU A 65 9.14 4.89 22.14
C LEU A 65 8.33 5.18 20.86
N ALA A 66 7.04 4.93 20.89
CA ALA A 66 6.12 5.35 19.83
C ALA A 66 5.58 6.75 20.18
N VAL A 67 6.13 7.78 19.54
CA VAL A 67 5.77 9.18 19.75
C VAL A 67 4.61 9.54 18.82
N PRO A 68 3.42 9.83 19.37
CA PRO A 68 2.25 10.11 18.54
C PRO A 68 2.42 11.39 17.73
N ASP A 69 2.00 11.35 16.46
CA ASP A 69 1.88 12.53 15.61
C ASP A 69 0.47 13.11 15.74
N PRO A 70 0.27 14.25 16.42
CA PRO A 70 -1.04 14.82 16.64
C PRO A 70 -1.79 15.17 15.36
N SER A 71 -1.08 15.40 14.23
CA SER A 71 -1.70 15.72 12.95
C SER A 71 -2.46 14.52 12.33
N SER A 72 -2.17 13.30 12.81
CA SER A 72 -2.79 12.06 12.34
C SER A 72 -3.99 11.60 13.18
N VAL A 73 -4.37 12.36 14.23
CA VAL A 73 -5.41 11.92 15.15
C VAL A 73 -6.77 11.72 14.47
N ILE A 74 -7.37 10.56 14.74
CA ILE A 74 -8.70 10.17 14.25
C ILE A 74 -9.54 9.72 15.44
N GLN A 75 -10.65 10.43 15.71
CA GLN A 75 -11.68 9.90 16.61
C GLN A 75 -12.34 8.72 15.92
N ILE A 76 -12.28 7.53 16.53
CA ILE A 76 -12.77 6.30 15.91
C ILE A 76 -14.30 6.36 15.79
N PRO A 77 -14.90 6.36 14.58
CA PRO A 77 -16.34 6.57 14.42
C PRO A 77 -17.19 5.53 15.15
N TRP A 78 -16.80 4.25 15.16
CA TRP A 78 -17.53 3.17 15.85
C TRP A 78 -17.18 3.03 17.34
N LYS A 79 -16.23 3.84 17.84
CA LYS A 79 -15.83 3.90 19.26
C LYS A 79 -15.44 5.34 19.62
N PRO A 80 -16.42 6.27 19.69
CA PRO A 80 -16.14 7.70 19.76
C PRO A 80 -15.42 8.14 21.04
N GLU A 81 -15.36 7.29 22.06
CA GLU A 81 -14.53 7.52 23.26
C GLU A 81 -13.05 7.16 23.06
N VAL A 82 -12.65 6.65 21.90
CA VAL A 82 -11.28 6.29 21.55
C VAL A 82 -10.81 7.11 20.36
N ALA A 83 -9.60 7.64 20.43
CA ALA A 83 -8.90 8.22 19.30
C ALA A 83 -7.71 7.34 18.87
N TRP A 84 -7.58 7.06 17.59
CA TRP A 84 -6.39 6.47 17.00
C TRP A 84 -5.41 7.59 16.63
N VAL A 85 -4.10 7.33 16.80
CA VAL A 85 -3.06 8.26 16.38
C VAL A 85 -1.84 7.47 15.89
N ALA A 86 -1.33 7.83 14.69
CA ALA A 86 -0.09 7.27 14.18
C ALA A 86 1.10 7.81 14.95
N ALA A 87 2.10 6.96 15.14
CA ALA A 87 3.30 7.31 15.91
C ALA A 87 4.57 7.06 15.09
N ASP A 88 5.56 7.93 15.29
CA ASP A 88 6.93 7.74 14.85
C ASP A 88 7.70 6.96 15.94
N CYS A 89 8.55 6.03 15.51
CA CYS A 89 9.31 5.20 16.44
C CYS A 89 10.67 5.83 16.76
N LYS A 90 10.98 5.97 18.04
CA LYS A 90 12.26 6.48 18.52
C LYS A 90 12.92 5.53 19.50
N MET A 91 14.24 5.57 19.57
CA MET A 91 15.06 4.82 20.54
C MET A 91 16.27 5.67 20.90
N ASP A 92 16.52 5.86 22.18
CA ASP A 92 17.58 6.74 22.68
C ASP A 92 17.54 8.18 22.12
N GLY A 93 16.33 8.69 21.85
CA GLY A 93 16.10 10.02 21.28
C GLY A 93 16.19 10.12 19.76
N GLU A 94 16.71 9.09 19.08
CA GLU A 94 16.87 9.04 17.63
C GLU A 94 15.73 8.26 16.97
N ASP A 95 15.46 8.56 15.70
CA ASP A 95 14.48 7.83 14.90
C ASP A 95 14.94 6.39 14.67
N VAL A 96 14.04 5.41 14.88
CA VAL A 96 14.28 4.02 14.49
C VAL A 96 14.29 3.96 12.96
N ALA A 97 15.49 3.83 12.38
CA ALA A 97 15.74 4.03 10.96
C ALA A 97 14.94 3.09 10.04
N GLN A 98 14.65 1.87 10.51
CA GLN A 98 13.88 0.87 9.76
C GLN A 98 12.37 0.93 10.01
N ALA A 99 11.87 1.76 10.94
CA ALA A 99 10.43 1.88 11.16
C ALA A 99 9.71 2.47 9.94
N PRO A 100 8.66 1.82 9.42
CA PRO A 100 8.06 2.20 8.13
C PRO A 100 7.63 3.66 8.00
N ARG A 101 6.99 4.23 9.02
CA ARG A 101 6.56 5.63 8.99
C ARG A 101 7.74 6.58 8.99
N ASN A 102 8.82 6.27 9.73
CA ASN A 102 10.06 7.05 9.74
C ASN A 102 10.76 6.98 8.37
N VAL A 103 10.75 5.79 7.72
CA VAL A 103 11.26 5.64 6.33
C VAL A 103 10.52 6.58 5.39
N LEU A 104 9.18 6.60 5.43
CA LEU A 104 8.37 7.48 4.59
C LEU A 104 8.66 8.96 4.87
N ARG A 105 8.74 9.37 6.13
CA ARG A 105 9.06 10.76 6.50
C ARG A 105 10.40 11.22 5.91
N ARG A 106 11.41 10.35 5.93
CA ARG A 106 12.72 10.66 5.30
C ARG A 106 12.61 10.88 3.80
N GLN A 107 11.83 10.05 3.10
CA GLN A 107 11.64 10.24 1.64
C GLN A 107 10.88 11.54 1.33
N ILE A 108 9.84 11.84 2.10
CA ILE A 108 9.10 13.10 1.97
C ILE A 108 10.00 14.31 2.23
N ALA A 109 10.82 14.26 3.29
CA ALA A 109 11.74 15.35 3.62
C ALA A 109 12.76 15.60 2.50
N ARG A 110 13.36 14.53 1.94
CA ARG A 110 14.29 14.63 0.81
C ARG A 110 13.63 15.23 -0.44
N ALA A 111 12.43 14.82 -0.78
CA ALA A 111 11.71 15.44 -1.91
C ALA A 111 11.39 16.91 -1.66
N ALA A 112 11.01 17.27 -0.42
CA ALA A 112 10.73 18.64 -0.03
C ALA A 112 11.97 19.56 -0.05
N GLU A 113 13.16 19.04 0.25
CA GLU A 113 14.43 19.76 0.09
C GLU A 113 14.67 20.23 -1.37
N GLU A 114 14.05 19.55 -2.34
CA GLU A 114 14.08 19.89 -3.76
C GLU A 114 12.83 20.66 -4.22
N GLY A 115 11.99 21.10 -3.28
CA GLY A 115 10.74 21.83 -3.58
C GLY A 115 9.65 20.93 -4.18
N LEU A 116 9.69 19.62 -3.91
CA LEU A 116 8.75 18.66 -4.46
C LEU A 116 7.90 18.00 -3.38
N HIS A 117 6.58 18.06 -3.56
CA HIS A 117 5.58 17.52 -2.65
C HIS A 117 4.77 16.42 -3.33
N VAL A 118 4.93 15.19 -2.86
CA VAL A 118 4.26 14.04 -3.45
C VAL A 118 2.88 13.86 -2.85
N LYS A 119 1.87 13.80 -3.71
CA LYS A 119 0.49 13.46 -3.35
C LYS A 119 0.12 12.12 -3.99
N THR A 120 -0.58 11.31 -3.21
CA THR A 120 -0.96 9.96 -3.64
C THR A 120 -2.40 9.64 -3.27
N GLY A 121 -3.02 8.74 -4.03
CA GLY A 121 -4.25 8.05 -3.69
C GLY A 121 -4.04 6.56 -3.85
N VAL A 122 -4.75 5.75 -3.08
CA VAL A 122 -4.70 4.29 -3.18
C VAL A 122 -6.10 3.73 -3.39
N GLU A 123 -6.18 2.70 -4.22
CA GLU A 123 -7.36 1.88 -4.47
C GLU A 123 -7.13 0.54 -3.75
N ALA A 124 -7.55 0.46 -2.48
CA ALA A 124 -7.27 -0.69 -1.62
C ALA A 124 -8.41 -1.70 -1.68
N GLU A 125 -8.30 -2.70 -2.55
CA GLU A 125 -9.25 -3.77 -2.72
C GLU A 125 -9.21 -4.76 -1.54
N PHE A 126 -10.38 -5.32 -1.19
CA PHE A 126 -10.50 -6.32 -0.13
C PHE A 126 -11.62 -7.34 -0.41
N PHE A 127 -11.47 -8.54 0.15
CA PHE A 127 -12.55 -9.53 0.15
C PHE A 127 -13.29 -9.51 1.48
N LEU A 128 -14.61 -9.73 1.41
CA LEU A 128 -15.42 -10.14 2.54
C LEU A 128 -15.59 -11.66 2.50
N LEU A 129 -15.04 -12.33 3.50
CA LEU A 129 -15.04 -13.78 3.63
C LEU A 129 -15.98 -14.24 4.79
N THR A 130 -16.28 -15.52 4.79
CA THR A 130 -16.85 -16.19 5.97
C THR A 130 -15.92 -16.02 7.19
N PRO A 131 -16.43 -16.12 8.43
CA PRO A 131 -15.62 -15.89 9.63
C PRO A 131 -14.36 -16.78 9.74
N ASP A 132 -14.43 -18.00 9.20
CA ASP A 132 -13.29 -18.92 9.12
C ASP A 132 -12.27 -18.52 8.04
N GLY A 133 -12.62 -17.61 7.14
CA GLY A 133 -11.77 -17.11 6.07
C GLY A 133 -11.60 -18.06 4.88
N LEU A 134 -12.43 -19.08 4.76
CA LEU A 134 -12.28 -20.12 3.74
C LEU A 134 -13.10 -19.87 2.47
N GLN A 135 -14.19 -19.11 2.57
CA GLN A 135 -15.10 -18.85 1.46
C GLN A 135 -15.48 -17.37 1.39
N ILE A 136 -15.97 -16.93 0.22
CA ILE A 136 -16.58 -15.60 0.10
C ILE A 136 -17.84 -15.51 0.99
N SER A 137 -18.11 -14.33 1.54
CA SER A 137 -19.21 -14.13 2.49
C SER A 137 -20.61 -14.28 1.87
N ASP A 138 -20.71 -14.12 0.53
CA ASP A 138 -21.99 -14.17 -0.20
C ASP A 138 -22.06 -15.39 -1.11
N PRO A 139 -22.77 -16.46 -0.73
CA PRO A 139 -22.90 -17.66 -1.55
C PRO A 139 -23.73 -17.45 -2.82
N HIS A 140 -24.44 -16.33 -2.95
CA HIS A 140 -25.21 -15.95 -4.15
C HIS A 140 -24.43 -15.10 -5.14
N ASP A 141 -23.20 -14.71 -4.80
CA ASP A 141 -22.30 -13.99 -5.68
C ASP A 141 -21.58 -14.98 -6.60
N THR A 142 -22.21 -15.33 -7.69
CA THR A 142 -21.78 -16.40 -8.61
C THR A 142 -21.64 -15.95 -10.06
N ALA A 143 -21.69 -14.63 -10.31
CA ALA A 143 -21.54 -14.09 -11.66
C ALA A 143 -20.14 -14.42 -12.21
N GLU A 144 -20.07 -14.79 -13.49
CA GLU A 144 -18.80 -15.04 -14.19
C GLU A 144 -18.00 -13.73 -14.37
N LYS A 145 -18.71 -12.61 -14.56
CA LYS A 145 -18.15 -11.25 -14.61
C LYS A 145 -18.82 -10.40 -13.53
N PRO A 146 -18.32 -10.47 -12.29
CA PRO A 146 -19.00 -9.89 -11.14
C PRO A 146 -18.76 -8.37 -10.97
N CYS A 147 -17.79 -7.79 -11.70
CA CYS A 147 -17.41 -6.38 -11.56
C CYS A 147 -18.64 -5.47 -11.76
N TYR A 148 -18.89 -4.58 -10.79
CA TYR A 148 -20.02 -3.65 -10.76
C TYR A 148 -21.41 -4.31 -10.62
N ASP A 149 -21.47 -5.57 -10.15
CA ASP A 149 -22.75 -6.25 -9.96
C ASP A 149 -23.58 -5.52 -8.86
N GLN A 150 -24.65 -4.89 -9.31
CA GLN A 150 -25.54 -4.10 -8.45
C GLN A 150 -26.14 -4.95 -7.33
N GLN A 151 -26.50 -6.20 -7.61
CA GLN A 151 -27.16 -7.06 -6.61
C GLN A 151 -26.16 -7.56 -5.57
N ALA A 152 -24.90 -7.83 -5.95
CA ALA A 152 -23.85 -8.22 -5.02
C ALA A 152 -23.51 -7.07 -4.04
N ILE A 153 -23.42 -5.82 -4.53
CA ILE A 153 -23.29 -4.64 -3.65
C ILE A 153 -24.44 -4.58 -2.67
N MET A 154 -25.69 -4.72 -3.13
CA MET A 154 -26.87 -4.61 -2.27
C MET A 154 -26.95 -5.72 -1.21
N ARG A 155 -26.46 -6.92 -1.50
CA ARG A 155 -26.39 -7.99 -0.49
C ARG A 155 -25.32 -7.72 0.61
N ARG A 156 -24.38 -6.82 0.37
CA ARG A 156 -23.35 -6.38 1.34
C ARG A 156 -23.45 -4.89 1.66
N TYR A 157 -24.57 -4.28 1.31
CA TYR A 157 -24.84 -2.85 1.47
C TYR A 157 -24.53 -2.34 2.87
N ASP A 158 -24.94 -3.06 3.92
CA ASP A 158 -24.75 -2.59 5.30
C ASP A 158 -23.27 -2.42 5.67
N VAL A 159 -22.38 -3.34 5.23
CA VAL A 159 -20.95 -3.23 5.45
C VAL A 159 -20.35 -2.09 4.63
N VAL A 160 -20.65 -2.05 3.32
CA VAL A 160 -20.10 -1.02 2.41
C VAL A 160 -20.57 0.38 2.82
N ARG A 161 -21.88 0.53 3.14
CA ARG A 161 -22.47 1.78 3.61
C ARG A 161 -21.80 2.26 4.91
N GLU A 162 -21.65 1.39 5.89
CA GLU A 162 -21.09 1.78 7.20
C GLU A 162 -19.63 2.25 7.06
N ILE A 163 -18.82 1.57 6.25
CA ILE A 163 -17.45 2.03 5.96
C ILE A 163 -17.49 3.39 5.24
N CYS A 164 -18.37 3.54 4.24
CA CYS A 164 -18.50 4.80 3.49
C CYS A 164 -18.97 5.95 4.40
N ASP A 165 -19.94 5.73 5.26
CA ASP A 165 -20.44 6.72 6.23
C ASP A 165 -19.29 7.18 7.15
N TYR A 166 -18.46 6.26 7.66
CA TYR A 166 -17.29 6.61 8.46
C TYR A 166 -16.24 7.41 7.68
N MET A 167 -16.02 7.08 6.41
CA MET A 167 -15.11 7.88 5.55
C MET A 167 -15.67 9.29 5.32
N LEU A 168 -16.99 9.46 5.19
CA LEU A 168 -17.65 10.77 5.09
C LEU A 168 -17.47 11.56 6.40
N ASP A 169 -17.74 10.95 7.55
CA ASP A 169 -17.56 11.58 8.86
C ASP A 169 -16.12 12.02 9.12
N LEU A 170 -15.16 11.27 8.60
CA LEU A 170 -13.73 11.59 8.67
C LEU A 170 -13.28 12.63 7.64
N GLY A 171 -14.16 13.07 6.74
CA GLY A 171 -13.84 14.06 5.72
C GLY A 171 -12.84 13.56 4.67
N TRP A 172 -12.82 12.24 4.38
CA TRP A 172 -11.91 11.69 3.39
C TRP A 172 -12.38 11.87 1.95
N GLY A 173 -13.63 12.31 1.74
CA GLY A 173 -14.21 12.51 0.41
C GLY A 173 -14.36 11.21 -0.38
N PRO A 174 -15.04 10.17 0.16
CA PRO A 174 -15.33 8.98 -0.64
C PRO A 174 -16.24 9.36 -1.81
N TYR A 175 -15.91 8.85 -3.01
CA TYR A 175 -16.64 9.25 -4.22
C TYR A 175 -17.15 8.06 -5.04
N GLN A 176 -16.65 6.84 -4.77
CA GLN A 176 -16.95 5.65 -5.56
C GLN A 176 -16.66 4.40 -4.73
N ASN A 177 -17.65 3.51 -4.64
CA ASN A 177 -17.53 2.24 -3.94
C ASN A 177 -18.19 1.19 -4.81
N ASP A 178 -17.50 0.11 -5.12
CA ASP A 178 -18.00 -0.89 -6.04
C ASP A 178 -17.71 -2.34 -5.63
N HIS A 179 -18.37 -3.24 -6.32
CA HIS A 179 -18.05 -4.66 -6.36
C HIS A 179 -16.98 -4.86 -7.43
N GLU A 180 -15.88 -5.48 -7.04
CA GLU A 180 -14.73 -5.70 -7.91
C GLU A 180 -14.82 -6.99 -8.75
N ASP A 181 -13.75 -7.30 -9.50
CA ASP A 181 -13.72 -8.36 -10.51
C ASP A 181 -13.68 -9.79 -9.94
N ALA A 182 -13.68 -9.95 -8.63
CA ALA A 182 -13.83 -11.24 -7.99
C ALA A 182 -15.10 -11.30 -7.14
N ASN A 183 -15.79 -12.43 -7.16
CA ASN A 183 -16.93 -12.66 -6.27
C ASN A 183 -16.51 -12.43 -4.81
N GLY A 184 -17.28 -11.61 -4.09
CA GLY A 184 -16.99 -11.21 -2.70
C GLY A 184 -15.90 -10.17 -2.52
N GLN A 185 -15.44 -9.52 -3.60
CA GLN A 185 -14.42 -8.47 -3.58
C GLN A 185 -15.06 -7.09 -3.71
N PHE A 186 -14.48 -6.11 -3.00
CA PHE A 186 -14.94 -4.72 -2.96
C PHE A 186 -13.77 -3.76 -3.04
N GLU A 187 -14.02 -2.58 -3.59
CA GLU A 187 -13.12 -1.44 -3.60
C GLU A 187 -13.84 -0.19 -3.09
N MET A 188 -13.12 0.63 -2.33
CA MET A 188 -13.66 1.91 -1.83
C MET A 188 -12.62 3.00 -2.08
N ASN A 189 -13.04 4.04 -2.81
CA ASN A 189 -12.17 5.12 -3.25
C ASN A 189 -12.44 6.42 -2.48
N TRP A 190 -11.38 7.14 -2.14
CA TRP A 190 -11.44 8.46 -1.50
C TRP A 190 -10.43 9.43 -2.12
N GLU A 191 -10.58 10.71 -1.81
CA GLU A 191 -9.73 11.75 -2.36
C GLU A 191 -8.25 11.57 -1.98
N PHE A 192 -7.37 11.79 -2.98
CA PHE A 192 -5.92 11.78 -2.79
C PHE A 192 -5.48 12.87 -1.83
N ALA A 193 -4.33 12.67 -1.17
CA ALA A 193 -3.75 13.59 -0.21
C ALA A 193 -2.22 13.56 -0.27
N ASP A 194 -1.57 14.36 0.57
CA ASP A 194 -0.13 14.26 0.79
C ASP A 194 0.25 12.83 1.20
N ALA A 195 1.39 12.32 0.73
CA ALA A 195 1.77 10.92 0.84
C ALA A 195 1.73 10.36 2.27
N LEU A 196 2.11 11.16 3.29
CA LEU A 196 2.02 10.73 4.69
C LEU A 196 0.56 10.60 5.14
N VAL A 197 -0.30 11.54 4.79
CA VAL A 197 -1.73 11.51 5.10
C VAL A 197 -2.40 10.31 4.42
N THR A 198 -2.05 10.04 3.17
CA THR A 198 -2.55 8.84 2.46
C THR A 198 -2.10 7.56 3.16
N ALA A 199 -0.85 7.46 3.60
CA ALA A 199 -0.34 6.29 4.31
C ALA A 199 -1.03 6.08 5.67
N ASP A 200 -1.23 7.15 6.46
CA ASP A 200 -1.95 7.11 7.74
C ASP A 200 -3.43 6.69 7.51
N ARG A 201 -4.12 7.30 6.53
CA ARG A 201 -5.49 6.93 6.15
C ARG A 201 -5.58 5.48 5.67
N HIS A 202 -4.67 5.01 4.83
CA HIS A 202 -4.64 3.63 4.35
C HIS A 202 -4.41 2.64 5.50
N SER A 203 -3.52 2.96 6.44
CA SER A 203 -3.32 2.16 7.65
C SER A 203 -4.60 2.08 8.48
N PHE A 204 -5.24 3.22 8.75
CA PHE A 204 -6.52 3.26 9.48
C PHE A 204 -7.65 2.58 8.70
N PHE A 205 -7.74 2.72 7.38
CA PHE A 205 -8.73 2.07 6.52
C PHE A 205 -8.68 0.54 6.66
N LYS A 206 -7.48 -0.05 6.63
CA LYS A 206 -7.32 -1.51 6.83
C LYS A 206 -7.85 -1.96 8.20
N PHE A 207 -7.66 -1.15 9.24
CA PHE A 207 -8.20 -1.41 10.56
C PHE A 207 -9.74 -1.25 10.59
N MET A 208 -10.25 -0.17 10.03
CA MET A 208 -11.69 0.13 9.96
C MET A 208 -12.46 -0.96 9.21
N VAL A 209 -12.02 -1.33 8.00
CA VAL A 209 -12.69 -2.37 7.19
C VAL A 209 -12.77 -3.71 7.93
N LYS A 210 -11.68 -4.12 8.60
CA LYS A 210 -11.67 -5.35 9.40
C LYS A 210 -12.61 -5.27 10.59
N SER A 211 -12.64 -4.14 11.31
CA SER A 211 -13.50 -3.94 12.48
C SER A 211 -14.98 -3.94 12.10
N VAL A 212 -15.35 -3.26 11.01
CA VAL A 212 -16.73 -3.25 10.51
C VAL A 212 -17.15 -4.63 10.02
N ALA A 213 -16.29 -5.30 9.22
CA ALA A 213 -16.60 -6.66 8.76
C ALA A 213 -16.84 -7.64 9.92
N GLU A 214 -15.99 -7.60 10.96
CA GLU A 214 -16.17 -8.42 12.17
C GLU A 214 -17.48 -8.10 12.92
N ALA A 215 -17.85 -6.83 13.01
CA ALA A 215 -19.13 -6.43 13.64
C ALA A 215 -20.35 -6.98 12.88
N HIS A 216 -20.24 -7.18 11.57
CA HIS A 216 -21.25 -7.79 10.71
C HIS A 216 -21.14 -9.32 10.59
N GLY A 217 -20.23 -9.96 11.34
CA GLY A 217 -20.03 -11.41 11.33
C GLY A 217 -19.27 -11.94 10.11
N PHE A 218 -18.48 -11.08 9.45
CA PHE A 218 -17.61 -11.43 8.33
C PHE A 218 -16.14 -11.25 8.68
N ARG A 219 -15.28 -11.72 7.80
CA ARG A 219 -13.85 -11.46 7.86
C ARG A 219 -13.41 -10.69 6.62
N ALA A 220 -12.88 -9.48 6.78
CA ALA A 220 -12.25 -8.75 5.68
C ALA A 220 -10.77 -9.15 5.54
N THR A 221 -10.31 -9.30 4.29
CA THR A 221 -8.91 -9.58 4.01
C THR A 221 -8.38 -8.76 2.84
N PHE A 222 -7.16 -8.25 3.03
CA PHE A 222 -6.33 -7.60 2.01
C PHE A 222 -5.27 -8.56 1.45
N MET A 223 -5.39 -9.86 1.70
CA MET A 223 -4.51 -10.89 1.15
C MET A 223 -4.50 -10.79 -0.39
N PRO A 224 -3.33 -10.75 -1.06
CA PRO A 224 -3.25 -10.51 -2.50
C PRO A 224 -4.04 -11.50 -3.35
N LYS A 225 -4.05 -12.78 -2.97
CA LYS A 225 -4.77 -13.85 -3.67
C LYS A 225 -5.42 -14.81 -2.67
N PRO A 226 -6.58 -14.44 -2.07
CA PRO A 226 -7.20 -15.27 -1.03
C PRO A 226 -7.93 -16.48 -1.61
N ILE A 227 -8.49 -16.38 -2.81
CA ILE A 227 -9.29 -17.45 -3.45
C ILE A 227 -8.66 -17.84 -4.79
N GLN A 228 -8.46 -19.13 -4.98
CA GLN A 228 -7.93 -19.67 -6.23
C GLN A 228 -8.94 -19.48 -7.37
N GLY A 229 -8.47 -19.07 -8.55
CA GLY A 229 -9.32 -18.86 -9.74
C GLY A 229 -9.98 -17.49 -9.83
N LEU A 230 -10.16 -16.76 -8.72
CA LEU A 230 -10.71 -15.40 -8.71
C LEU A 230 -9.60 -14.35 -8.88
N THR A 231 -9.95 -13.14 -9.29
CA THR A 231 -9.04 -11.98 -9.31
C THR A 231 -8.52 -11.69 -7.90
N GLY A 232 -7.30 -11.21 -7.76
CA GLY A 232 -6.70 -10.91 -6.46
C GLY A 232 -6.83 -9.43 -6.10
N ASN A 233 -6.53 -9.08 -4.83
CA ASN A 233 -6.58 -7.71 -4.33
C ASN A 233 -5.40 -6.88 -4.81
N GLY A 234 -5.66 -5.87 -5.63
CA GLY A 234 -4.74 -4.78 -5.92
C GLY A 234 -4.71 -3.73 -4.80
N CYS A 235 -3.74 -2.87 -4.90
CA CYS A 235 -3.65 -1.61 -4.16
C CYS A 235 -3.01 -0.58 -5.09
N HIS A 236 -3.71 -0.25 -6.17
CA HIS A 236 -3.19 0.64 -7.19
C HIS A 236 -2.87 2.00 -6.58
N ALA A 237 -1.72 2.55 -6.90
CA ALA A 237 -1.29 3.83 -6.38
C ALA A 237 -1.32 4.90 -7.48
N HIS A 238 -2.09 5.96 -7.27
CA HIS A 238 -2.10 7.17 -8.09
C HIS A 238 -1.08 8.15 -7.54
N ILE A 239 -0.22 8.70 -8.40
CA ILE A 239 0.91 9.54 -8.02
C ILE A 239 0.87 10.85 -8.80
N SER A 240 1.02 11.96 -8.10
CA SER A 240 1.29 13.29 -8.64
C SER A 240 2.31 14.01 -7.76
N VAL A 241 3.08 14.91 -8.35
CA VAL A 241 4.06 15.73 -7.63
C VAL A 241 3.75 17.20 -7.84
N TRP A 242 3.91 17.96 -6.79
CA TRP A 242 3.52 19.38 -6.73
C TRP A 242 4.73 20.21 -6.28
N ASP A 243 4.85 21.42 -6.80
CA ASP A 243 5.89 22.36 -6.39
C ASP A 243 5.47 23.18 -5.14
N ASP A 244 6.40 23.98 -4.60
CA ASP A 244 6.15 24.86 -3.44
C ASP A 244 5.03 25.90 -3.68
N ALA A 245 4.73 26.21 -4.94
CA ALA A 245 3.63 27.10 -5.29
C ALA A 245 2.28 26.37 -5.39
N GLY A 246 2.25 25.06 -5.14
CA GLY A 246 1.04 24.25 -5.26
C GLY A 246 0.62 23.96 -6.70
N LYS A 247 1.53 24.05 -7.66
CA LYS A 247 1.32 23.67 -9.05
C LYS A 247 1.74 22.21 -9.27
N ASN A 248 0.95 21.47 -10.03
CA ASN A 248 1.29 20.11 -10.40
C ASN A 248 2.51 20.08 -11.32
N ALA A 249 3.63 19.56 -10.81
CA ALA A 249 4.90 19.49 -11.52
C ALA A 249 4.95 18.40 -12.61
N PHE A 250 4.04 17.42 -12.55
CA PHE A 250 3.92 16.38 -13.57
C PHE A 250 3.12 16.83 -14.79
N ALA A 251 2.30 17.88 -14.67
CA ALA A 251 1.42 18.30 -15.74
C ALA A 251 2.14 19.20 -16.77
N THR A 252 1.88 18.94 -18.04
CA THR A 252 2.19 19.85 -19.14
C THR A 252 1.01 19.90 -20.12
N GLU A 253 1.03 20.85 -21.05
CA GLU A 253 0.02 20.90 -22.11
C GLU A 253 0.09 19.63 -22.98
N LYS A 254 -1.08 19.12 -23.36
CA LYS A 254 -1.16 17.98 -24.29
C LYS A 254 -0.48 18.30 -25.61
N GLY A 255 0.33 17.39 -26.11
CA GLY A 255 1.11 17.58 -27.33
C GLY A 255 2.46 18.27 -27.11
N THR A 256 2.74 18.74 -25.88
CA THR A 256 4.05 19.25 -25.47
C THR A 256 4.70 18.28 -24.48
N GLY A 257 5.98 18.30 -24.30
CA GLY A 257 6.68 17.39 -23.40
C GLY A 257 6.90 15.96 -23.99
N PRO A 258 7.63 15.13 -23.25
CA PRO A 258 8.16 13.85 -23.77
C PRO A 258 7.11 12.76 -23.99
N THR A 259 5.94 12.87 -23.35
CA THR A 259 4.85 11.88 -23.48
C THR A 259 3.74 12.31 -24.44
N GLY A 260 3.92 13.42 -25.14
CA GLY A 260 2.97 13.92 -26.15
C GLY A 260 1.56 14.15 -25.57
N GLU A 261 0.57 13.51 -26.17
CA GLU A 261 -0.85 13.67 -25.79
C GLU A 261 -1.19 13.23 -24.36
N LEU A 262 -0.31 12.51 -23.66
CA LEU A 262 -0.54 12.09 -22.28
C LEU A 262 -0.29 13.24 -21.29
N GLY A 263 0.44 14.28 -21.68
CA GLY A 263 0.58 15.52 -20.91
C GLY A 263 1.41 15.36 -19.63
N LEU A 264 2.40 14.47 -19.60
CA LEU A 264 3.43 14.46 -18.56
C LEU A 264 4.59 15.40 -18.94
N SER A 265 5.03 16.20 -17.98
CA SER A 265 6.23 17.03 -18.08
C SER A 265 7.50 16.18 -18.14
N ASP A 266 8.67 16.81 -18.41
CA ASP A 266 9.97 16.13 -18.31
C ASP A 266 10.15 15.53 -16.91
N GLN A 267 9.78 16.25 -15.86
CA GLN A 267 9.89 15.78 -14.48
C GLN A 267 8.96 14.58 -14.21
N GLY A 268 7.73 14.61 -14.73
CA GLY A 268 6.80 13.48 -14.65
C GLY A 268 7.30 12.26 -15.41
N ALA A 269 7.89 12.46 -16.59
CA ALA A 269 8.50 11.38 -17.38
C ALA A 269 9.73 10.79 -16.68
N HIS A 270 10.60 11.62 -16.10
CA HIS A 270 11.77 11.13 -15.36
C HIS A 270 11.37 10.36 -14.10
N PHE A 271 10.37 10.83 -13.36
CA PHE A 271 9.83 10.12 -12.20
C PHE A 271 9.28 8.75 -12.63
N LEU A 272 8.48 8.71 -13.70
CA LEU A 272 8.02 7.46 -14.31
C LEU A 272 9.19 6.57 -14.74
N GLY A 273 10.22 7.14 -15.36
CA GLY A 273 11.46 6.44 -15.73
C GLY A 273 12.14 5.75 -14.55
N GLY A 274 12.16 6.40 -13.38
CA GLY A 274 12.63 5.81 -12.14
C GLY A 274 11.78 4.61 -11.69
N ILE A 275 10.47 4.73 -11.73
CA ILE A 275 9.55 3.61 -11.44
C ILE A 275 9.80 2.42 -12.37
N MET A 276 10.00 2.68 -13.67
CA MET A 276 10.27 1.64 -14.67
C MET A 276 11.64 0.98 -14.45
N THR A 277 12.66 1.76 -14.16
CA THR A 277 14.03 1.28 -13.91
C THR A 277 14.10 0.35 -12.70
N HIS A 278 13.43 0.73 -11.61
CA HIS A 278 13.45 0.01 -10.34
C HIS A 278 12.31 -1.03 -10.20
N ALA A 279 11.51 -1.27 -11.23
CA ALA A 279 10.26 -2.04 -11.15
C ALA A 279 10.41 -3.43 -10.51
N SER A 280 11.44 -4.19 -10.87
CA SER A 280 11.69 -5.51 -10.29
C SER A 280 12.06 -5.46 -8.80
N ALA A 281 12.82 -4.44 -8.41
CA ALA A 281 13.18 -4.18 -7.01
C ALA A 281 11.97 -3.65 -6.21
N LEU A 282 11.17 -2.77 -6.81
CA LEU A 282 9.91 -2.27 -6.23
C LEU A 282 8.99 -3.43 -5.80
N ALA A 283 8.92 -4.51 -6.60
CA ALA A 283 8.07 -5.65 -6.31
C ALA A 283 8.34 -6.28 -4.93
N ALA A 284 9.57 -6.23 -4.42
CA ALA A 284 9.87 -6.74 -3.07
C ALA A 284 9.08 -6.01 -1.97
N ILE A 285 8.79 -4.72 -2.17
CA ILE A 285 8.13 -3.84 -1.18
C ILE A 285 6.65 -3.64 -1.50
N THR A 286 6.30 -3.53 -2.77
CA THR A 286 4.90 -3.34 -3.22
C THR A 286 4.11 -4.64 -3.25
N ASN A 287 4.79 -5.79 -3.36
CA ASN A 287 4.25 -7.15 -3.40
C ASN A 287 4.99 -8.03 -2.38
N PRO A 288 4.84 -7.73 -1.07
CA PRO A 288 5.82 -8.11 -0.06
C PRO A 288 5.65 -9.53 0.48
N THR A 289 4.72 -10.34 -0.03
CA THR A 289 4.45 -11.68 0.52
C THR A 289 4.62 -12.78 -0.52
N VAL A 290 4.81 -14.02 -0.09
CA VAL A 290 4.82 -15.18 -0.99
C VAL A 290 3.51 -15.32 -1.77
N ASN A 291 2.39 -14.85 -1.21
CA ASN A 291 1.08 -14.87 -1.85
C ASN A 291 0.95 -13.79 -2.95
N SER A 292 1.67 -12.68 -2.85
CA SER A 292 1.68 -11.59 -3.84
C SER A 292 1.97 -12.09 -5.25
N TYR A 293 2.89 -13.04 -5.38
CA TYR A 293 3.32 -13.59 -6.68
C TYR A 293 2.33 -14.58 -7.28
N LYS A 294 1.33 -15.01 -6.53
CA LYS A 294 0.16 -15.72 -7.04
C LYS A 294 -0.88 -14.77 -7.66
N ARG A 295 -0.80 -13.47 -7.37
CA ARG A 295 -1.60 -12.42 -8.02
C ARG A 295 -0.95 -11.96 -9.34
N ILE A 296 0.28 -11.45 -9.29
CA ILE A 296 0.94 -10.88 -10.49
C ILE A 296 1.32 -11.93 -11.54
N ASN A 297 1.44 -13.19 -11.19
CA ASN A 297 1.70 -14.31 -12.10
C ASN A 297 0.48 -15.23 -12.27
N ALA A 298 -0.72 -14.76 -11.93
CA ALA A 298 -1.91 -15.56 -12.02
C ALA A 298 -2.19 -15.96 -13.48
N PRO A 299 -2.64 -17.20 -13.74
CA PRO A 299 -3.31 -17.53 -14.99
C PRO A 299 -4.61 -16.72 -15.12
N ARG A 300 -5.24 -16.76 -16.31
CA ARG A 300 -6.53 -16.12 -16.50
C ARG A 300 -7.51 -16.54 -15.41
N THR A 301 -8.20 -15.58 -14.85
CA THR A 301 -9.23 -15.77 -13.83
C THR A 301 -10.57 -16.15 -14.47
N THR A 302 -11.59 -16.42 -13.67
CA THR A 302 -12.95 -16.73 -14.12
C THR A 302 -13.52 -15.61 -14.98
N SER A 303 -13.26 -14.34 -14.64
CA SER A 303 -13.71 -13.18 -15.42
C SER A 303 -12.99 -13.03 -16.78
N GLY A 304 -11.88 -13.72 -16.97
CA GLY A 304 -11.05 -13.68 -18.18
C GLY A 304 -9.90 -12.65 -18.12
N ALA A 305 -9.76 -11.91 -17.04
CA ALA A 305 -8.68 -10.95 -16.80
C ALA A 305 -7.94 -11.26 -15.50
N THR A 306 -6.71 -10.81 -15.37
CA THR A 306 -5.93 -10.94 -14.12
C THR A 306 -5.91 -9.64 -13.34
N TRP A 307 -6.12 -8.52 -14.01
CA TRP A 307 -6.01 -7.13 -13.51
C TRP A 307 -4.67 -6.83 -12.82
N ALA A 308 -3.68 -7.70 -13.03
CA ALA A 308 -2.35 -7.60 -12.48
C ALA A 308 -1.29 -7.66 -13.59
N PRO A 309 -0.26 -6.82 -13.53
CA PRO A 309 0.82 -6.85 -14.51
C PRO A 309 1.73 -8.06 -14.30
N ASN A 310 2.40 -8.51 -15.37
CA ASN A 310 3.48 -9.50 -15.32
C ASN A 310 4.76 -9.00 -16.00
N SER A 311 4.71 -7.82 -16.58
CA SER A 311 5.81 -7.22 -17.35
C SER A 311 5.94 -5.74 -16.98
N VAL A 312 7.15 -5.22 -17.09
CA VAL A 312 7.48 -3.81 -16.84
C VAL A 312 7.11 -3.01 -18.09
N THR A 313 5.90 -2.50 -18.13
CA THR A 313 5.35 -1.75 -19.27
C THR A 313 4.52 -0.56 -18.82
N TRP A 314 4.45 0.48 -19.67
CA TRP A 314 3.64 1.65 -19.45
C TRP A 314 2.92 2.09 -20.73
N THR A 315 1.80 2.80 -20.57
CA THR A 315 1.05 3.37 -21.67
C THR A 315 0.07 4.47 -21.17
N GLY A 316 -0.80 4.94 -22.03
CA GLY A 316 -1.90 5.84 -21.72
C GLY A 316 -3.01 5.17 -20.88
N ASN A 317 -4.26 5.50 -21.20
CA ASN A 317 -5.43 5.00 -20.44
C ASN A 317 -5.78 3.53 -20.77
N ASN A 318 -4.90 2.60 -20.41
CA ASN A 318 -5.07 1.15 -20.61
C ASN A 318 -4.64 0.38 -19.36
N ARG A 319 -5.57 -0.36 -18.77
CA ARG A 319 -5.40 -1.09 -17.50
C ARG A 319 -4.61 -2.39 -17.60
N THR A 320 -4.16 -2.80 -18.80
CA THR A 320 -3.40 -4.05 -18.98
C THR A 320 -1.91 -3.91 -18.75
N HIS A 321 -1.42 -2.69 -18.41
CA HIS A 321 -0.01 -2.37 -18.18
C HIS A 321 0.31 -2.17 -16.69
N MET A 322 1.61 -2.25 -16.35
CA MET A 322 2.08 -1.98 -14.99
C MET A 322 1.87 -0.52 -14.60
N VAL A 323 2.12 0.42 -15.52
CA VAL A 323 1.83 1.83 -15.32
C VAL A 323 0.88 2.35 -16.39
N ARG A 324 -0.16 3.02 -15.93
CA ARG A 324 -1.19 3.67 -16.73
C ARG A 324 -1.13 5.18 -16.51
N VAL A 325 -1.13 5.96 -17.59
CA VAL A 325 -1.24 7.42 -17.57
C VAL A 325 -2.65 7.80 -18.01
N PRO A 326 -3.62 7.96 -17.08
CA PRO A 326 -5.03 8.17 -17.44
C PRO A 326 -5.31 9.60 -17.95
N GLY A 327 -4.41 10.52 -17.69
CA GLY A 327 -4.50 11.93 -18.09
C GLY A 327 -3.31 12.74 -17.59
N PRO A 328 -3.27 14.04 -17.91
CA PRO A 328 -2.17 14.92 -17.54
C PRO A 328 -1.93 14.98 -16.02
N GLY A 329 -0.65 15.08 -15.64
CA GLY A 329 -0.23 15.39 -14.28
C GLY A 329 -0.33 14.26 -13.27
N ARG A 330 -0.66 13.03 -13.69
CA ARG A 330 -0.64 11.84 -12.81
C ARG A 330 -0.43 10.57 -13.59
N PHE A 331 0.05 9.55 -12.92
CA PHE A 331 -0.03 8.17 -13.39
C PHE A 331 -0.46 7.23 -12.26
N GLU A 332 -0.87 6.04 -12.63
CA GLU A 332 -1.30 4.96 -11.77
C GLU A 332 -0.30 3.80 -11.86
N LEU A 333 0.27 3.41 -10.74
CA LEU A 333 1.07 2.20 -10.61
C LEU A 333 0.16 1.04 -10.19
N ARG A 334 -0.03 0.06 -11.08
CA ARG A 334 -0.93 -1.08 -10.88
C ARG A 334 -0.24 -2.32 -10.30
N LEU A 335 1.07 -2.22 -10.05
CA LEU A 335 1.88 -3.30 -9.48
C LEU A 335 1.48 -3.66 -8.04
N PRO A 336 1.31 -2.69 -7.10
CA PRO A 336 1.10 -2.98 -5.69
C PRO A 336 -0.14 -3.83 -5.43
N ASP A 337 -0.10 -4.59 -4.34
CA ASP A 337 -1.23 -5.39 -3.88
C ASP A 337 -1.67 -5.07 -2.44
N GLY A 338 -2.76 -5.68 -2.01
CA GLY A 338 -3.37 -5.43 -0.71
C GLY A 338 -2.49 -5.75 0.51
N ALA A 339 -1.40 -6.52 0.34
CA ALA A 339 -0.44 -6.80 1.42
C ALA A 339 0.62 -5.70 1.58
N ALA A 340 0.70 -4.74 0.66
CA ALA A 340 1.65 -3.65 0.76
C ALA A 340 1.51 -2.91 2.11
N ASN A 341 2.67 -2.64 2.73
CA ASN A 341 2.73 -1.81 3.92
C ASN A 341 2.39 -0.37 3.53
N PRO A 342 1.38 0.28 4.14
CA PRO A 342 0.92 1.60 3.76
C PRO A 342 2.02 2.66 3.65
N TYR A 343 2.98 2.63 4.56
CA TYR A 343 4.08 3.59 4.61
C TYR A 343 5.20 3.24 3.63
N LEU A 344 5.59 1.97 3.57
CA LEU A 344 6.67 1.53 2.68
C LEU A 344 6.26 1.62 1.21
N LEU A 345 4.98 1.42 0.89
CA LEU A 345 4.44 1.64 -0.46
C LEU A 345 4.72 3.07 -0.94
N GLN A 346 4.38 4.06 -0.13
CA GLN A 346 4.61 5.47 -0.49
C GLN A 346 6.11 5.79 -0.51
N ALA A 347 6.85 5.29 0.47
CA ALA A 347 8.29 5.53 0.57
C ALA A 347 9.05 5.02 -0.65
N VAL A 348 8.78 3.80 -1.10
CA VAL A 348 9.50 3.21 -2.23
C VAL A 348 9.12 3.85 -3.58
N ILE A 349 7.87 4.31 -3.73
CA ILE A 349 7.43 5.07 -4.91
C ILE A 349 8.19 6.40 -4.97
N ILE A 350 8.28 7.13 -3.86
CA ILE A 350 9.00 8.40 -3.79
C ILE A 350 10.49 8.15 -4.07
N ALA A 351 11.11 7.18 -3.42
CA ALA A 351 12.52 6.85 -3.60
C ALA A 351 12.86 6.52 -5.07
N ALA A 352 12.09 5.64 -5.70
CA ALA A 352 12.30 5.27 -7.10
C ALA A 352 12.07 6.44 -8.06
N GLY A 353 11.01 7.21 -7.83
CA GLY A 353 10.71 8.37 -8.66
C GLY A 353 11.75 9.48 -8.55
N MET A 354 12.21 9.80 -7.35
CA MET A 354 13.28 10.78 -7.13
C MET A 354 14.61 10.32 -7.74
N SER A 355 14.94 9.02 -7.62
CA SER A 355 16.10 8.43 -8.34
C SER A 355 16.00 8.66 -9.85
N GLY A 356 14.79 8.51 -10.42
CA GLY A 356 14.55 8.79 -11.83
C GLY A 356 14.70 10.26 -12.21
N ILE A 357 14.25 11.19 -11.37
CA ILE A 357 14.46 12.63 -11.58
C ILE A 357 15.95 12.96 -11.57
N HIS A 358 16.70 12.47 -10.57
CA HIS A 358 18.14 12.73 -10.44
C HIS A 358 18.96 12.19 -11.62
N SER A 359 18.63 10.98 -12.09
CA SER A 359 19.30 10.33 -13.21
C SER A 359 18.78 10.78 -14.58
N LYS A 360 17.70 11.57 -14.62
CA LYS A 360 16.95 11.90 -15.85
C LYS A 360 16.53 10.63 -16.60
N ALA A 361 16.03 9.63 -15.87
CA ALA A 361 15.65 8.34 -16.40
C ALA A 361 14.59 8.48 -17.49
N ASP A 362 14.76 7.74 -18.59
CA ASP A 362 13.76 7.61 -19.64
C ASP A 362 12.79 6.48 -19.24
N PRO A 363 11.46 6.68 -19.29
CA PRO A 363 10.50 5.61 -19.02
C PRO A 363 10.55 4.46 -20.04
N GLY A 364 11.29 4.62 -21.11
CA GLY A 364 11.44 3.66 -22.18
C GLY A 364 10.25 3.64 -23.14
N LYS A 365 10.21 2.62 -23.98
CA LYS A 365 9.17 2.46 -25.01
C LYS A 365 7.78 2.38 -24.43
N ARG A 366 6.87 3.20 -24.94
CA ARG A 366 5.43 3.11 -24.71
C ARG A 366 4.83 2.00 -25.55
N TYR A 367 3.94 1.19 -24.95
CA TYR A 367 3.24 0.12 -25.64
C TYR A 367 1.73 0.38 -25.65
N ASP A 368 1.18 0.72 -26.81
CA ASP A 368 -0.26 1.01 -26.97
C ASP A 368 -1.01 -0.23 -27.47
N ILE A 369 -0.88 -1.34 -26.73
CA ILE A 369 -1.49 -2.64 -27.05
C ILE A 369 -2.23 -3.20 -25.85
N ASP A 370 -3.10 -4.18 -26.09
CA ASP A 370 -3.68 -5.01 -25.03
C ASP A 370 -2.66 -6.07 -24.58
N MET A 371 -2.06 -5.88 -23.40
CA MET A 371 -1.06 -6.81 -22.86
C MET A 371 -1.63 -8.20 -22.54
N TYR A 372 -2.92 -8.34 -22.33
CA TYR A 372 -3.55 -9.66 -22.11
C TYR A 372 -3.68 -10.45 -23.41
N ALA A 373 -4.00 -9.78 -24.51
CA ALA A 373 -4.15 -10.41 -25.83
C ALA A 373 -2.81 -10.51 -26.57
N GLU A 374 -1.99 -9.47 -26.51
CA GLU A 374 -0.82 -9.28 -27.36
C GLU A 374 0.53 -9.25 -26.62
N GLY A 375 0.52 -9.31 -25.29
CA GLY A 375 1.74 -9.23 -24.48
C GLY A 375 2.79 -10.32 -24.78
N HIS A 376 2.38 -11.43 -25.38
CA HIS A 376 3.29 -12.47 -25.85
C HIS A 376 4.19 -12.02 -27.04
N LYS A 377 3.80 -10.93 -27.72
CA LYS A 377 4.58 -10.33 -28.83
C LYS A 377 5.61 -9.30 -28.32
N VAL A 378 5.58 -8.96 -27.02
CA VAL A 378 6.50 -7.99 -26.40
C VAL A 378 7.68 -8.76 -25.82
N GLU A 379 8.78 -8.81 -26.58
CA GLU A 379 10.00 -9.53 -26.20
C GLU A 379 11.01 -8.63 -25.45
N ASP A 380 10.91 -7.31 -25.65
CA ASP A 380 11.86 -6.31 -25.17
C ASP A 380 11.49 -5.71 -23.78
N ALA A 381 10.32 -6.03 -23.23
CA ALA A 381 9.94 -5.61 -21.89
C ALA A 381 10.39 -6.60 -20.81
N PRO A 382 11.09 -6.15 -19.75
CA PRO A 382 11.46 -7.00 -18.63
C PRO A 382 10.23 -7.64 -17.98
N LYS A 383 10.39 -8.88 -17.51
CA LYS A 383 9.35 -9.56 -16.72
C LYS A 383 9.48 -9.19 -15.24
N LEU A 384 8.34 -9.10 -14.57
CA LEU A 384 8.30 -8.95 -13.13
C LEU A 384 8.75 -10.26 -12.44
N PRO A 385 9.24 -10.19 -11.20
CA PRO A 385 9.67 -11.36 -10.46
C PRO A 385 8.60 -12.45 -10.36
N LEU A 386 9.00 -13.72 -10.42
CA LEU A 386 8.08 -14.85 -10.36
C LEU A 386 7.71 -15.27 -8.93
N ASN A 387 8.52 -14.88 -7.96
CA ASN A 387 8.33 -15.23 -6.55
C ASN A 387 9.00 -14.18 -5.65
N LEU A 388 8.74 -14.29 -4.34
CA LEU A 388 9.30 -13.35 -3.37
C LEU A 388 10.82 -13.34 -3.36
N LEU A 389 11.49 -14.50 -3.47
CA LEU A 389 12.95 -14.55 -3.45
C LEU A 389 13.58 -13.82 -4.62
N ASP A 390 13.01 -13.94 -5.83
CA ASP A 390 13.50 -13.23 -7.01
C ASP A 390 13.35 -11.71 -6.86
N ALA A 391 12.25 -11.25 -6.26
CA ALA A 391 12.05 -9.83 -5.95
C ALA A 391 13.05 -9.33 -4.90
N LEU A 392 13.31 -10.12 -3.84
CA LEU A 392 14.31 -9.77 -2.83
C LEU A 392 15.72 -9.71 -3.41
N ARG A 393 16.06 -10.61 -4.34
CA ARG A 393 17.34 -10.57 -5.07
C ARG A 393 17.44 -9.34 -5.98
N ALA A 394 16.34 -9.01 -6.66
CA ALA A 394 16.31 -7.79 -7.49
C ALA A 394 16.49 -6.53 -6.62
N TYR A 395 15.83 -6.46 -5.45
CA TYR A 395 16.00 -5.35 -4.51
C TYR A 395 17.43 -5.27 -3.97
N GLU A 396 18.01 -6.38 -3.54
CA GLU A 396 19.41 -6.45 -3.04
C GLU A 396 20.45 -6.05 -4.11
N SER A 397 20.15 -6.32 -5.37
CA SER A 397 21.02 -5.94 -6.49
C SER A 397 20.85 -4.49 -6.93
N ASP A 398 19.82 -3.81 -6.47
CA ASP A 398 19.50 -2.42 -6.78
C ASP A 398 20.11 -1.48 -5.72
N GLY A 399 21.42 -1.26 -5.82
CA GLY A 399 22.15 -0.44 -4.84
C GLY A 399 21.62 0.99 -4.74
N ALA A 400 21.17 1.57 -5.86
CA ALA A 400 20.61 2.93 -5.88
C ALA A 400 19.32 3.01 -5.07
N LEU A 401 18.38 2.08 -5.28
CA LEU A 401 17.14 2.06 -4.52
C LEU A 401 17.37 1.74 -3.04
N MET A 402 18.28 0.82 -2.72
CA MET A 402 18.65 0.50 -1.33
C MET A 402 19.23 1.72 -0.60
N GLU A 403 20.09 2.51 -1.28
CA GLU A 403 20.65 3.74 -0.73
C GLU A 403 19.56 4.79 -0.48
N MET A 404 18.66 4.99 -1.44
CA MET A 404 17.52 5.90 -1.30
C MET A 404 16.62 5.50 -0.12
N MET A 405 16.31 4.22 0.03
CA MET A 405 15.46 3.71 1.12
C MET A 405 16.16 3.74 2.50
N GLY A 406 17.49 3.69 2.52
CA GLY A 406 18.35 3.63 3.71
C GLY A 406 18.83 2.21 4.01
N GLN A 407 20.13 2.09 4.35
CA GLN A 407 20.79 0.78 4.53
C GLN A 407 20.22 -0.03 5.68
N GLU A 408 19.96 0.60 6.84
CA GLU A 408 19.40 -0.08 8.02
C GLU A 408 18.02 -0.66 7.71
N PHE A 409 17.15 0.12 7.04
CA PHE A 409 15.86 -0.36 6.58
C PHE A 409 16.03 -1.54 5.63
N SER A 410 16.86 -1.37 4.58
CA SER A 410 17.02 -2.37 3.51
C SER A 410 17.53 -3.70 4.05
N GLN A 411 18.51 -3.67 4.97
CA GLN A 411 19.06 -4.87 5.60
C GLN A 411 18.05 -5.57 6.51
N ALA A 412 17.34 -4.81 7.35
CA ALA A 412 16.31 -5.35 8.23
C ALA A 412 15.16 -5.98 7.43
N PHE A 413 14.70 -5.30 6.36
CA PHE A 413 13.65 -5.78 5.49
C PHE A 413 14.05 -7.06 4.77
N LEU A 414 15.20 -7.09 4.10
CA LEU A 414 15.72 -8.27 3.41
C LEU A 414 15.88 -9.47 4.35
N LYS A 415 16.45 -9.25 5.53
CA LYS A 415 16.63 -10.29 6.55
C LYS A 415 15.31 -10.92 6.98
N LEU A 416 14.30 -10.09 7.30
CA LEU A 416 13.00 -10.58 7.73
C LEU A 416 12.23 -11.27 6.61
N LYS A 417 12.26 -10.71 5.38
CA LYS A 417 11.55 -11.29 4.24
C LYS A 417 12.19 -12.57 3.71
N ARG A 418 13.50 -12.74 3.85
CA ARG A 418 14.16 -14.02 3.58
C ARG A 418 13.70 -15.10 4.56
N ARG A 419 13.54 -14.77 5.85
CA ARG A 419 12.98 -15.72 6.84
C ARG A 419 11.55 -16.14 6.48
N GLU A 420 10.72 -15.22 5.97
CA GLU A 420 9.38 -15.57 5.47
C GLU A 420 9.48 -16.57 4.31
N TRP A 421 10.36 -16.30 3.34
CA TRP A 421 10.61 -17.21 2.22
C TRP A 421 11.08 -18.58 2.69
N ASP A 422 12.09 -18.66 3.56
CA ASP A 422 12.65 -19.90 4.09
C ASP A 422 11.58 -20.71 4.83
N SER A 423 10.74 -20.04 5.61
CA SER A 423 9.59 -20.66 6.28
C SER A 423 8.58 -21.22 5.29
N PHE A 424 8.30 -20.48 4.21
CA PHE A 424 7.37 -20.94 3.16
C PHE A 424 7.91 -22.16 2.42
N VAL A 425 9.16 -22.16 1.97
CA VAL A 425 9.72 -23.29 1.20
C VAL A 425 10.00 -24.52 2.06
N SER A 426 10.10 -24.37 3.37
CA SER A 426 10.21 -25.51 4.30
C SER A 426 8.86 -26.15 4.66
N HIS A 427 7.74 -25.52 4.23
CA HIS A 427 6.39 -26.03 4.48
C HIS A 427 5.98 -27.06 3.41
N PHE A 428 5.59 -28.27 3.85
CA PHE A 428 5.05 -29.28 2.95
C PHE A 428 3.60 -28.98 2.57
N SER A 429 3.38 -28.70 1.29
CA SER A 429 2.05 -28.46 0.77
C SER A 429 1.30 -29.76 0.46
N ARG A 430 -0.03 -29.69 0.45
CA ARG A 430 -0.86 -30.82 -0.01
C ARG A 430 -0.54 -31.18 -1.46
N TRP A 431 -0.29 -30.19 -2.31
CA TRP A 431 0.04 -30.38 -3.74
C TRP A 431 1.33 -31.20 -3.90
N GLU A 432 2.39 -30.92 -3.12
CA GLU A 432 3.64 -31.69 -3.17
C GLU A 432 3.39 -33.16 -2.82
N ARG A 433 2.62 -33.43 -1.76
CA ARG A 433 2.27 -34.81 -1.37
C ARG A 433 1.48 -35.53 -2.45
N GLU A 434 0.52 -34.86 -3.08
CA GLU A 434 -0.31 -35.45 -4.14
C GLU A 434 0.46 -35.74 -5.43
N HIS A 435 1.54 -34.98 -5.72
CA HIS A 435 2.23 -35.05 -7.01
C HIS A 435 3.64 -35.64 -6.93
N THR A 436 4.25 -35.75 -5.76
CA THR A 436 5.65 -36.17 -5.64
C THR A 436 5.88 -37.37 -4.70
N LEU A 437 4.83 -37.92 -4.05
CA LEU A 437 4.97 -38.96 -3.04
C LEU A 437 5.57 -40.24 -3.61
N ASP A 438 5.22 -40.60 -4.83
CA ASP A 438 5.54 -41.88 -5.45
C ASP A 438 6.48 -41.76 -6.68
N ILE A 439 7.26 -40.67 -6.78
CA ILE A 439 8.27 -40.48 -7.83
C ILE A 439 9.69 -40.50 -7.29
#